data_28b162c4bbdb5a9edec70a337074ad94
#
_entry.id   28b162c4bbdb5a9edec70a337074ad94
#
_cell.length_a   1.000
_cell.length_b   1.000
_cell.length_c   1.000
_cell.angle_alpha   90.00
_cell.angle_beta   90.00
_cell.angle_gamma   90.00
#
_symmetry.space_group_name_H-M   'P 1'
#
loop_
_entity.id
_entity.type
_entity.pdbx_description
1 polymer ?
#
loop_
_entity_poly.entity_id
_entity_poly.type
_entity_poly.pdbx_seq_one_letter_code
_entity_poly.pdbx_strand_id
1 'polypeptide(L)'
;MTRPFLALALAASVLGAVPALAQKVELDTTAGKIVLQLDASAAPKTVENFIAYVKSGHYDGTQFHRVIPGFMVQGGGYTADYAQKPTRPPVRNEAEQASKAGLVNAPGTIAMARTSDPHSASSQFFINVADNKFLNYRESTVQGYGYTVFGKVVSGMDVVEKMAKTPTGAGGPFPTDVPVDKILIKSAKVVDAK
;
A
#
# COMPACT_ATOMS: atom_id res chain seq x y z
N MET A 1 -36.41 -62.32 -10.05
CA MET A 1 -35.05 -61.78 -9.75
C MET A 1 -35.05 -60.31 -10.02
N THR A 2 -35.34 -59.48 -9.04
CA THR A 2 -35.44 -58.00 -9.12
C THR A 2 -34.18 -57.40 -8.47
N ARG A 3 -33.35 -56.68 -9.26
CA ARG A 3 -32.18 -55.95 -8.77
C ARG A 3 -32.60 -54.54 -8.35
N PRO A 4 -32.20 -54.07 -7.15
CA PRO A 4 -32.44 -52.67 -6.78
C PRO A 4 -31.35 -51.78 -7.38
N PHE A 5 -31.76 -50.67 -8.02
CA PHE A 5 -30.90 -49.58 -8.43
C PHE A 5 -30.53 -48.70 -7.21
N LEU A 6 -29.25 -48.66 -6.91
CA LEU A 6 -28.71 -47.79 -5.87
C LEU A 6 -28.48 -46.38 -6.48
N ALA A 7 -29.30 -45.41 -6.10
CA ALA A 7 -29.13 -44.02 -6.52
C ALA A 7 -28.03 -43.37 -5.65
N LEU A 8 -26.90 -43.05 -6.27
CA LEU A 8 -25.82 -42.31 -5.61
C LEU A 8 -26.15 -40.82 -5.64
N ALA A 9 -26.53 -40.26 -4.51
CA ALA A 9 -26.77 -38.81 -4.35
C ALA A 9 -25.41 -38.10 -4.25
N LEU A 10 -25.07 -37.33 -5.28
CA LEU A 10 -23.87 -36.46 -5.32
C LEU A 10 -24.19 -35.17 -4.52
N ALA A 11 -23.69 -35.06 -3.29
CA ALA A 11 -23.77 -33.86 -2.50
C ALA A 11 -22.78 -32.84 -3.03
N ALA A 12 -23.26 -31.82 -3.75
CA ALA A 12 -22.47 -30.68 -4.17
C ALA A 12 -22.19 -29.78 -2.96
N SER A 13 -20.95 -29.81 -2.44
CA SER A 13 -20.47 -28.88 -1.42
C SER A 13 -20.32 -27.49 -2.04
N VAL A 14 -21.25 -26.59 -1.79
CA VAL A 14 -21.11 -25.17 -2.10
C VAL A 14 -20.10 -24.58 -1.11
N LEU A 15 -18.82 -24.48 -1.51
CA LEU A 15 -17.87 -23.66 -0.78
C LEU A 15 -18.31 -22.18 -0.95
N GLY A 16 -19.02 -21.67 0.05
CA GLY A 16 -19.30 -20.25 0.15
C GLY A 16 -17.98 -19.48 0.24
N ALA A 17 -17.69 -18.62 -0.74
CA ALA A 17 -16.59 -17.67 -0.65
C ALA A 17 -16.87 -16.75 0.55
N VAL A 18 -16.12 -16.92 1.64
CA VAL A 18 -16.13 -15.98 2.76
C VAL A 18 -15.63 -14.66 2.19
N PRO A 19 -16.41 -13.55 2.27
CA PRO A 19 -15.92 -12.27 1.82
C PRO A 19 -14.63 -11.95 2.59
N ALA A 20 -13.53 -11.73 1.86
CA ALA A 20 -12.28 -11.31 2.47
C ALA A 20 -12.55 -9.98 3.17
N LEU A 21 -12.63 -9.99 4.50
CA LEU A 21 -12.78 -8.78 5.30
C LEU A 21 -11.65 -7.85 4.91
N ALA A 22 -12.01 -6.63 4.49
CA ALA A 22 -11.05 -5.61 4.10
C ALA A 22 -10.08 -5.37 5.26
N GLN A 23 -8.82 -5.77 5.11
CA GLN A 23 -7.82 -5.64 6.16
C GLN A 23 -7.53 -4.15 6.39
N LYS A 24 -7.50 -3.74 7.66
CA LYS A 24 -7.11 -2.39 8.05
C LYS A 24 -5.73 -2.41 8.68
N VAL A 25 -4.96 -1.34 8.45
CA VAL A 25 -3.67 -1.10 9.08
C VAL A 25 -3.66 0.28 9.70
N GLU A 26 -3.32 0.37 10.97
CA GLU A 26 -3.05 1.62 11.66
C GLU A 26 -1.55 1.93 11.57
N LEU A 27 -1.20 3.12 11.08
CA LEU A 27 0.12 3.73 11.18
C LEU A 27 0.07 4.77 12.29
N ASP A 28 0.73 4.52 13.42
CA ASP A 28 0.96 5.53 14.46
C ASP A 28 2.23 6.31 14.10
N THR A 29 2.08 7.59 13.78
CA THR A 29 3.20 8.44 13.36
C THR A 29 3.45 9.57 14.35
N THR A 30 4.58 10.25 14.20
CA THR A 30 4.86 11.47 14.98
C THR A 30 3.94 12.64 14.60
N ALA A 31 3.31 12.60 13.42
CA ALA A 31 2.34 13.60 12.96
C ALA A 31 0.89 13.30 13.39
N GLY A 32 0.61 12.04 13.78
CA GLY A 32 -0.72 11.55 14.15
C GLY A 32 -0.97 10.14 13.61
N LYS A 33 -2.17 9.62 13.85
CA LYS A 33 -2.59 8.29 13.41
C LYS A 33 -3.24 8.33 12.03
N ILE A 34 -2.93 7.34 11.20
CA ILE A 34 -3.51 7.12 9.87
C ILE A 34 -4.03 5.70 9.83
N VAL A 35 -5.27 5.49 9.41
CA VAL A 35 -5.84 4.15 9.22
C VAL A 35 -6.05 3.92 7.74
N LEU A 36 -5.45 2.85 7.25
CA LEU A 36 -5.54 2.38 5.87
C LEU A 36 -6.55 1.23 5.79
N GLN A 37 -7.40 1.23 4.77
CA GLN A 37 -8.18 0.07 4.36
C GLN A 37 -7.56 -0.49 3.09
N LEU A 38 -7.13 -1.75 3.14
CA LEU A 38 -6.46 -2.43 2.03
C LEU A 38 -7.47 -3.22 1.19
N ASP A 39 -7.22 -3.33 -0.10
CA ASP A 39 -8.06 -4.04 -1.04
C ASP A 39 -7.32 -5.24 -1.65
N ALA A 40 -7.42 -6.39 -0.98
CA ALA A 40 -6.81 -7.63 -1.44
C ALA A 40 -7.51 -8.23 -2.68
N SER A 41 -8.71 -7.79 -3.02
CA SER A 41 -9.39 -8.24 -4.25
C SER A 41 -8.80 -7.55 -5.49
N ALA A 42 -8.38 -6.30 -5.35
CA ALA A 42 -7.81 -5.51 -6.41
C ALA A 42 -6.29 -5.73 -6.58
N ALA A 43 -5.55 -5.92 -5.47
CA ALA A 43 -4.09 -6.07 -5.49
C ALA A 43 -3.62 -7.13 -4.45
N PRO A 44 -3.95 -8.41 -4.63
CA PRO A 44 -3.75 -9.44 -3.61
C PRO A 44 -2.30 -9.62 -3.18
N LYS A 45 -1.35 -9.70 -4.11
CA LYS A 45 0.08 -9.88 -3.80
C LYS A 45 0.70 -8.65 -3.16
N THR A 46 0.27 -7.47 -3.58
CA THR A 46 0.72 -6.20 -3.00
C THR A 46 0.24 -6.07 -1.57
N VAL A 47 -1.04 -6.38 -1.30
CA VAL A 47 -1.60 -6.38 0.06
C VAL A 47 -0.90 -7.41 0.95
N GLU A 48 -0.72 -8.65 0.47
CA GLU A 48 0.02 -9.69 1.19
C GLU A 48 1.43 -9.23 1.56
N ASN A 49 2.18 -8.65 0.61
CA ASN A 49 3.51 -8.10 0.81
C ASN A 49 3.52 -6.99 1.86
N PHE A 50 2.61 -6.02 1.76
CA PHE A 50 2.51 -4.91 2.70
C PHE A 50 2.18 -5.40 4.12
N ILE A 51 1.21 -6.31 4.27
CA ILE A 51 0.86 -6.94 5.55
C ILE A 51 2.04 -7.73 6.13
N ALA A 52 2.83 -8.43 5.30
CA ALA A 52 4.01 -9.13 5.77
C ALA A 52 5.07 -8.18 6.35
N TYR A 53 5.28 -7.00 5.76
CA TYR A 53 6.13 -5.95 6.33
C TYR A 53 5.57 -5.35 7.62
N VAL A 54 4.24 -5.11 7.70
CA VAL A 54 3.57 -4.66 8.92
C VAL A 54 3.79 -5.66 10.05
N LYS A 55 3.50 -6.94 9.81
CA LYS A 55 3.62 -8.02 10.82
C LYS A 55 5.06 -8.25 11.28
N SER A 56 6.06 -8.01 10.43
CA SER A 56 7.48 -8.12 10.80
C SER A 56 8.02 -6.91 11.55
N GLY A 57 7.22 -5.85 11.78
CA GLY A 57 7.68 -4.60 12.37
C GLY A 57 8.64 -3.81 11.49
N HIS A 58 8.68 -4.10 10.18
CA HIS A 58 9.59 -3.42 9.26
C HIS A 58 9.39 -1.91 9.24
N TYR A 59 8.14 -1.45 9.32
CA TYR A 59 7.83 -0.03 9.24
C TYR A 59 8.13 0.74 10.52
N ASP A 60 8.27 0.06 11.66
CA ASP A 60 8.56 0.71 12.94
C ASP A 60 9.92 1.40 12.89
N GLY A 61 9.95 2.68 13.24
CA GLY A 61 11.13 3.54 13.17
C GLY A 61 11.50 4.03 11.76
N THR A 62 10.73 3.69 10.72
CA THR A 62 10.94 4.28 9.40
C THR A 62 10.33 5.67 9.30
N GLN A 63 10.82 6.45 8.33
CA GLN A 63 10.36 7.82 8.11
C GLN A 63 9.61 7.99 6.77
N PHE A 64 8.78 9.03 6.72
CA PHE A 64 8.36 9.64 5.47
C PHE A 64 9.48 10.54 4.96
N HIS A 65 10.33 9.98 4.11
CA HIS A 65 11.57 10.60 3.65
C HIS A 65 11.42 11.51 2.43
N ARG A 66 10.22 11.49 1.80
CA ARG A 66 9.94 12.35 0.63
C ARG A 66 8.50 12.84 0.70
N VAL A 67 8.34 14.15 0.72
CA VAL A 67 7.05 14.84 0.79
C VAL A 67 7.02 15.95 -0.25
N ILE A 68 6.05 15.88 -1.16
CA ILE A 68 5.84 16.91 -2.18
C ILE A 68 4.41 17.44 -2.06
N PRO A 69 4.25 18.73 -1.69
CA PRO A 69 2.93 19.36 -1.61
C PRO A 69 2.16 19.23 -2.94
N GLY A 70 0.87 18.95 -2.85
CA GLY A 70 0.02 18.78 -4.05
C GLY A 70 0.33 17.54 -4.88
N PHE A 71 1.13 16.59 -4.34
CA PHE A 71 1.47 15.35 -5.03
C PHE A 71 1.30 14.13 -4.11
N MET A 72 2.28 13.85 -3.21
CA MET A 72 2.24 12.66 -2.36
C MET A 72 3.15 12.78 -1.13
N VAL A 73 2.97 11.86 -0.17
CA VAL A 73 3.89 11.62 0.94
C VAL A 73 4.41 10.17 0.85
N GLN A 74 5.72 9.98 0.79
CA GLN A 74 6.37 8.67 0.56
C GLN A 74 7.22 8.25 1.76
N GLY A 75 7.11 6.98 2.16
CA GLY A 75 7.86 6.43 3.30
C GLY A 75 8.05 4.92 3.23
N GLY A 76 8.46 4.34 4.38
CA GLY A 76 8.54 2.89 4.59
C GLY A 76 9.83 2.21 4.15
N GLY A 77 10.87 2.96 3.76
CA GLY A 77 12.13 2.38 3.30
C GLY A 77 13.37 2.76 4.12
N TYR A 78 13.34 3.87 4.82
CA TYR A 78 14.51 4.45 5.49
C TYR A 78 14.22 4.69 6.97
N THR A 79 15.23 4.42 7.80
CA THR A 79 15.22 4.76 9.23
C THR A 79 15.37 6.27 9.43
N ALA A 80 15.26 6.75 10.69
CA ALA A 80 15.41 8.16 11.01
C ALA A 80 16.79 8.75 10.65
N ASP A 81 17.83 7.94 10.58
CA ASP A 81 19.21 8.30 10.17
C ASP A 81 19.48 8.03 8.68
N TYR A 82 18.43 7.77 7.90
CA TYR A 82 18.47 7.50 6.46
C TYR A 82 19.14 6.17 6.05
N ALA A 83 19.36 5.25 6.97
CA ALA A 83 19.77 3.90 6.61
C ALA A 83 18.60 3.19 5.90
N GLN A 84 18.87 2.61 4.73
CA GLN A 84 17.87 1.81 4.03
C GLN A 84 17.67 0.46 4.75
N LYS A 85 16.42 0.13 5.10
CA LYS A 85 16.13 -1.16 5.71
C LYS A 85 16.18 -2.29 4.68
N PRO A 86 16.69 -3.48 5.03
CA PRO A 86 16.67 -4.64 4.15
C PRO A 86 15.26 -4.97 3.67
N THR A 87 15.13 -5.34 2.40
CA THR A 87 13.83 -5.66 1.80
C THR A 87 13.69 -7.14 1.47
N ARG A 88 12.45 -7.61 1.42
CA ARG A 88 12.06 -8.89 0.85
C ARG A 88 12.19 -8.81 -0.69
N PRO A 89 12.15 -9.93 -1.42
CA PRO A 89 12.06 -9.91 -2.87
C PRO A 89 10.91 -9.00 -3.35
N PRO A 90 11.08 -8.33 -4.50
CA PRO A 90 10.06 -7.42 -5.02
C PRO A 90 8.78 -8.15 -5.40
N VAL A 91 7.66 -7.41 -5.38
CA VAL A 91 6.35 -7.89 -5.80
C VAL A 91 6.05 -7.44 -7.24
N ARG A 92 5.44 -8.35 -8.01
CA ARG A 92 4.98 -8.01 -9.38
C ARG A 92 3.98 -6.86 -9.31
N ASN A 93 4.09 -5.92 -10.24
CA ASN A 93 3.17 -4.80 -10.37
C ASN A 93 1.76 -5.30 -10.71
N GLU A 94 0.77 -4.94 -9.91
CA GLU A 94 -0.65 -5.26 -10.06
C GLU A 94 -1.49 -4.04 -10.48
N ALA A 95 -0.87 -2.96 -10.98
CA ALA A 95 -1.59 -1.72 -11.31
C ALA A 95 -2.65 -1.92 -12.41
N GLU A 96 -2.43 -2.85 -13.35
CA GLU A 96 -3.45 -3.22 -14.35
C GLU A 96 -4.71 -3.79 -13.68
N GLN A 97 -4.53 -4.78 -12.79
CA GLN A 97 -5.63 -5.40 -12.06
C GLN A 97 -6.33 -4.39 -11.15
N ALA A 98 -5.56 -3.60 -10.39
CA ALA A 98 -6.08 -2.56 -9.51
C ALA A 98 -6.90 -1.51 -10.29
N SER A 99 -6.39 -1.07 -11.45
CA SER A 99 -7.08 -0.12 -12.32
C SER A 99 -8.42 -0.69 -12.87
N LYS A 100 -8.43 -1.97 -13.28
CA LYS A 100 -9.67 -2.66 -13.70
C LYS A 100 -10.68 -2.79 -12.57
N ALA A 101 -10.23 -2.86 -11.33
CA ALA A 101 -11.08 -2.84 -10.13
C ALA A 101 -11.49 -1.41 -9.70
N GLY A 102 -11.11 -0.37 -10.45
CA GLY A 102 -11.45 1.03 -10.16
C GLY A 102 -10.52 1.73 -9.17
N LEU A 103 -9.41 1.10 -8.75
CA LEU A 103 -8.41 1.74 -7.91
C LEU A 103 -7.44 2.57 -8.77
N VAL A 104 -7.43 3.87 -8.55
CA VAL A 104 -6.60 4.86 -9.26
C VAL A 104 -5.83 5.72 -8.27
N ASN A 105 -4.77 6.39 -8.73
CA ASN A 105 -3.96 7.30 -7.92
C ASN A 105 -4.72 8.63 -7.69
N ALA A 106 -5.70 8.59 -6.79
CA ALA A 106 -6.54 9.71 -6.38
C ALA A 106 -6.23 10.13 -4.93
N PRO A 107 -6.65 11.32 -4.46
CA PRO A 107 -6.42 11.76 -3.09
C PRO A 107 -6.84 10.70 -2.05
N GLY A 108 -5.96 10.45 -1.08
CA GLY A 108 -6.17 9.47 -0.01
C GLY A 108 -5.87 8.01 -0.39
N THR A 109 -5.54 7.69 -1.64
CA THR A 109 -5.14 6.31 -1.99
C THR A 109 -3.68 6.05 -1.65
N ILE A 110 -3.37 4.79 -1.28
CA ILE A 110 -2.01 4.32 -1.03
C ILE A 110 -1.55 3.44 -2.20
N ALA A 111 -0.32 3.68 -2.67
CA ALA A 111 0.29 2.95 -3.77
C ALA A 111 1.74 2.56 -3.47
N MET A 112 2.24 1.51 -4.15
CA MET A 112 3.63 1.07 -4.00
C MET A 112 4.59 1.98 -4.78
N ALA A 113 5.63 2.45 -4.09
CA ALA A 113 6.77 3.06 -4.75
C ALA A 113 7.63 1.97 -5.42
N ARG A 114 8.31 2.33 -6.51
CA ARG A 114 9.17 1.45 -7.31
C ARG A 114 10.28 2.23 -8.00
N THR A 115 11.27 1.53 -8.51
CA THR A 115 12.28 2.08 -9.41
C THR A 115 11.73 2.22 -10.84
N SER A 116 12.57 2.47 -11.84
CA SER A 116 12.18 2.44 -13.25
C SER A 116 11.67 1.07 -13.71
N ASP A 117 12.15 -0.03 -13.09
CA ASP A 117 11.58 -1.37 -13.33
C ASP A 117 10.16 -1.45 -12.75
N PRO A 118 9.14 -1.74 -13.57
CA PRO A 118 7.77 -1.86 -13.11
C PRO A 118 7.56 -2.89 -11.99
N HIS A 119 8.38 -3.93 -11.94
CA HIS A 119 8.26 -5.05 -11.02
C HIS A 119 9.24 -5.01 -9.85
N SER A 120 9.73 -3.81 -9.48
CA SER A 120 10.73 -3.60 -8.42
C SER A 120 10.17 -3.15 -7.08
N ALA A 121 8.86 -3.03 -6.92
CA ALA A 121 8.25 -2.60 -5.67
C ALA A 121 8.56 -3.58 -4.53
N SER A 122 8.97 -3.07 -3.36
CA SER A 122 9.26 -3.90 -2.17
C SER A 122 8.55 -3.39 -0.92
N SER A 123 9.16 -2.50 -0.12
CA SER A 123 8.57 -2.00 1.13
C SER A 123 8.04 -0.58 1.04
N GLN A 124 8.61 0.26 0.17
CA GLN A 124 8.24 1.67 0.11
C GLN A 124 6.86 1.89 -0.51
N PHE A 125 6.12 2.82 0.07
CA PHE A 125 4.79 3.21 -0.37
C PHE A 125 4.64 4.73 -0.36
N PHE A 126 3.61 5.22 -1.03
CA PHE A 126 3.20 6.62 -0.92
C PHE A 126 1.69 6.76 -0.78
N ILE A 127 1.27 7.86 -0.14
CA ILE A 127 -0.15 8.24 -0.05
C ILE A 127 -0.33 9.46 -0.94
N ASN A 128 -1.26 9.38 -1.88
CA ASN A 128 -1.60 10.46 -2.78
C ASN A 128 -2.35 11.58 -2.04
N VAL A 129 -1.96 12.84 -2.26
CA VAL A 129 -2.68 14.01 -1.74
C VAL A 129 -3.34 14.82 -2.84
N ALA A 130 -3.20 14.40 -4.09
CA ALA A 130 -3.82 14.98 -5.28
C ALA A 130 -4.27 13.89 -6.25
N ASP A 131 -4.97 14.28 -7.31
CA ASP A 131 -5.36 13.41 -8.42
C ASP A 131 -4.18 13.21 -9.38
N ASN A 132 -3.44 12.12 -9.18
CA ASN A 132 -2.20 11.81 -9.88
C ASN A 132 -2.44 10.85 -11.05
N LYS A 133 -3.34 11.17 -11.97
CA LYS A 133 -3.75 10.32 -13.11
C LYS A 133 -2.56 9.82 -13.93
N PHE A 134 -1.47 10.57 -14.01
CA PHE A 134 -0.26 10.19 -14.76
C PHE A 134 0.48 8.98 -14.13
N LEU A 135 0.17 8.63 -12.87
CA LEU A 135 0.69 7.44 -12.18
C LEU A 135 -0.18 6.18 -12.41
N ASN A 136 -1.32 6.30 -13.08
CA ASN A 136 -2.20 5.17 -13.33
C ASN A 136 -1.63 4.26 -14.41
N TYR A 137 -2.05 2.97 -14.36
CA TYR A 137 -1.78 2.03 -15.43
C TYR A 137 -2.41 2.52 -16.75
N ARG A 138 -1.66 2.42 -17.82
CA ARG A 138 -2.10 2.71 -19.20
C ARG A 138 -1.89 1.52 -20.11
N GLU A 139 -0.73 0.87 -20.01
CA GLU A 139 -0.32 -0.26 -20.85
C GLU A 139 0.84 -1.03 -20.22
N SER A 140 1.08 -2.27 -20.67
CA SER A 140 2.14 -3.14 -20.14
C SER A 140 3.53 -2.80 -20.73
N THR A 141 3.95 -1.52 -20.65
CA THR A 141 5.28 -1.04 -21.00
C THR A 141 5.96 -0.45 -19.78
N VAL A 142 7.28 -0.29 -19.80
CA VAL A 142 8.04 0.30 -18.68
C VAL A 142 7.45 1.66 -18.25
N GLN A 143 7.03 2.48 -19.21
CA GLN A 143 6.47 3.82 -18.97
C GLN A 143 4.97 3.76 -18.65
N GLY A 144 4.25 2.73 -19.13
CA GLY A 144 2.79 2.61 -19.04
C GLY A 144 2.28 1.83 -17.84
N TYR A 145 3.12 1.02 -17.18
CA TYR A 145 2.69 0.15 -16.06
C TYR A 145 2.10 0.91 -14.86
N GLY A 146 2.50 2.16 -14.65
CA GLY A 146 2.03 2.96 -13.52
C GLY A 146 2.44 2.39 -12.16
N TYR A 147 1.67 2.73 -11.12
CA TYR A 147 1.93 2.39 -9.72
C TYR A 147 0.72 1.68 -9.14
N THR A 148 0.94 0.53 -8.50
CA THR A 148 -0.14 -0.29 -7.93
C THR A 148 -0.78 0.40 -6.75
N VAL A 149 -2.02 0.88 -6.90
CA VAL A 149 -2.87 1.28 -5.78
C VAL A 149 -3.43 0.02 -5.12
N PHE A 150 -3.34 -0.08 -3.79
CA PHE A 150 -3.74 -1.28 -3.06
C PHE A 150 -4.61 -0.99 -1.82
N GLY A 151 -5.07 0.25 -1.67
CA GLY A 151 -5.94 0.65 -0.58
C GLY A 151 -6.14 2.16 -0.51
N LYS A 152 -6.74 2.60 0.59
CA LYS A 152 -7.03 4.01 0.85
C LYS A 152 -6.99 4.35 2.33
N VAL A 153 -6.76 5.61 2.65
CA VAL A 153 -6.93 6.19 3.98
C VAL A 153 -8.43 6.23 4.31
N VAL A 154 -8.81 5.68 5.45
CA VAL A 154 -10.19 5.71 5.97
C VAL A 154 -10.32 6.54 7.25
N SER A 155 -9.18 6.91 7.86
CA SER A 155 -9.10 7.85 8.98
C SER A 155 -7.73 8.51 9.01
N GLY A 156 -7.65 9.78 9.41
CA GLY A 156 -6.40 10.53 9.49
C GLY A 156 -5.96 11.16 8.16
N MET A 157 -6.87 11.44 7.24
CA MET A 157 -6.52 12.18 6.01
C MET A 157 -6.04 13.60 6.31
N ASP A 158 -6.57 14.24 7.35
CA ASP A 158 -6.10 15.52 7.88
C ASP A 158 -4.64 15.47 8.34
N VAL A 159 -4.22 14.34 8.94
CA VAL A 159 -2.81 14.09 9.29
C VAL A 159 -1.94 14.02 8.04
N VAL A 160 -2.38 13.29 7.01
CA VAL A 160 -1.67 13.18 5.72
C VAL A 160 -1.54 14.56 5.04
N GLU A 161 -2.61 15.35 5.04
CA GLU A 161 -2.61 16.70 4.48
C GLU A 161 -1.68 17.66 5.26
N LYS A 162 -1.62 17.51 6.60
CA LYS A 162 -0.66 18.24 7.43
C LYS A 162 0.77 17.84 7.09
N MET A 163 1.04 16.54 6.93
CA MET A 163 2.35 16.05 6.50
C MET A 163 2.75 16.64 5.15
N ALA A 164 1.83 16.69 4.19
CA ALA A 164 2.06 17.22 2.85
C ALA A 164 2.39 18.72 2.81
N LYS A 165 2.08 19.46 3.89
CA LYS A 165 2.35 20.91 4.03
C LYS A 165 3.60 21.18 4.87
N THR A 166 4.27 20.16 5.38
CA THR A 166 5.50 20.31 6.18
C THR A 166 6.61 20.94 5.33
N PRO A 167 7.38 21.89 5.86
CA PRO A 167 8.57 22.41 5.18
C PRO A 167 9.54 21.27 4.83
N THR A 168 10.07 21.29 3.61
CA THR A 168 11.00 20.29 3.10
C THR A 168 12.31 20.91 2.64
N GLY A 169 13.38 20.12 2.63
CA GLY A 169 14.71 20.49 2.19
C GLY A 169 15.56 19.28 1.86
N ALA A 170 16.88 19.44 1.88
CA ALA A 170 17.82 18.34 1.77
C ALA A 170 17.87 17.54 3.08
N GLY A 171 18.09 16.21 2.99
CA GLY A 171 18.26 15.34 4.15
C GLY A 171 18.86 14.00 3.80
N GLY A 172 19.89 13.56 4.55
CA GLY A 172 20.64 12.34 4.25
C GLY A 172 21.14 12.31 2.81
N PRO A 173 20.83 11.25 2.03
CA PRO A 173 21.26 11.14 0.63
C PRO A 173 20.35 11.92 -0.35
N PHE A 174 19.29 12.57 0.13
CA PHE A 174 18.29 13.23 -0.70
C PHE A 174 18.55 14.73 -0.79
N PRO A 175 18.67 15.31 -2.01
CA PRO A 175 18.95 16.73 -2.18
C PRO A 175 17.74 17.64 -1.92
N THR A 176 16.51 17.10 -1.99
CA THR A 176 15.24 17.85 -1.84
C THR A 176 14.14 17.00 -1.24
N ASP A 177 13.01 17.62 -0.93
CA ASP A 177 11.72 16.99 -0.59
C ASP A 177 11.70 16.21 0.74
N VAL A 178 12.76 16.30 1.56
CA VAL A 178 12.81 15.65 2.87
C VAL A 178 12.17 16.59 3.90
N PRO A 179 11.20 16.13 4.72
CA PRO A 179 10.68 16.92 5.81
C PRO A 179 11.78 17.43 6.74
N VAL A 180 11.81 18.74 7.01
CA VAL A 180 12.76 19.36 7.96
C VAL A 180 12.56 18.75 9.34
N ASP A 181 11.31 18.67 9.80
CA ASP A 181 10.94 17.92 11.00
C ASP A 181 10.59 16.48 10.58
N LYS A 182 11.41 15.53 11.00
CA LYS A 182 11.26 14.12 10.62
C LYS A 182 9.90 13.57 11.03
N ILE A 183 9.22 12.97 10.06
CA ILE A 183 7.94 12.30 10.29
C ILE A 183 8.21 10.80 10.35
N LEU A 184 8.11 10.22 11.55
CA LEU A 184 8.42 8.82 11.80
C LEU A 184 7.15 7.99 11.95
N ILE A 185 7.17 6.76 11.47
CA ILE A 185 6.21 5.71 11.79
C ILE A 185 6.68 5.08 13.11
N LYS A 186 6.00 5.36 14.22
CA LYS A 186 6.30 4.77 15.53
C LYS A 186 5.93 3.30 15.58
N SER A 187 4.79 2.94 14.97
CA SER A 187 4.38 1.56 14.79
C SER A 187 3.38 1.41 13.65
N ALA A 188 3.38 0.22 13.01
CA ALA A 188 2.37 -0.19 12.04
C ALA A 188 1.72 -1.50 12.50
N LYS A 189 0.38 -1.55 12.57
CA LYS A 189 -0.35 -2.71 13.10
C LYS A 189 -1.57 -3.04 12.24
N VAL A 190 -1.79 -4.33 12.01
CA VAL A 190 -3.08 -4.80 11.48
C VAL A 190 -4.11 -4.60 12.59
N VAL A 191 -5.25 -3.98 12.24
CA VAL A 191 -6.36 -3.75 13.15
C VAL A 191 -7.62 -4.39 12.60
N ASP A 192 -8.48 -4.87 13.49
CA ASP A 192 -9.74 -5.51 13.07
C ASP A 192 -10.68 -4.48 12.41
N ALA A 193 -11.39 -4.93 11.39
CA ALA A 193 -12.52 -4.19 10.84
C ALA A 193 -13.63 -4.19 11.90
N LYS A 194 -13.74 -3.09 12.68
CA LYS A 194 -14.96 -2.88 13.50
C LYS A 194 -16.11 -2.47 12.63
#